data_827c17811bb6df842743aa69681d76e0
#
_entry.id   827c17811bb6df842743aa69681d76e0
#
_cell.length_a   1.000
_cell.length_b   1.000
_cell.length_c   1.000
_cell.angle_alpha   90.00
_cell.angle_beta   90.00
_cell.angle_gamma   90.00
#
_symmetry.space_group_name_H-M   'P 1'
#
loop_
_entity.id
_entity.type
_entity.pdbx_description
1 polymer ?
#
loop_
_entity_poly.entity_id
_entity_poly.type
_entity_poly.pdbx_seq_one_letter_code
_entity_poly.pdbx_strand_id
1 'polypeptide(L)'
;MRPRAILFLLIFLALFNWLMPKDGIAGTLQDVKARGKLIAGVRTDFPPFGFVDKLGTNMGLDVDIAKFLAKELGGEGGGVNFVSVIPSNRISFLTSRKVDILLASMSITEERKKAIEFSIPYFLSGHLVLVHRDSAIAKYQDLAGKKVATIKESTGDRAIQELVPAAQRVQFQRNGEALQALKERSVEAFVQDDVLIYSLLQENPDLKVVNEKPFKAAPYGLGVRKGDPEWLDFINATLTKMRETGEHKRLLQKWFGKAMALVLEHQNY
;
A
#
# COMPACT_ATOMS: atom_id res chain seq x y z
N MET A 1 -58.83 29.19 -2.82
CA MET A 1 -57.82 28.65 -3.82
C MET A 1 -58.46 27.40 -4.43
N ARG A 2 -58.49 27.33 -5.77
CA ARG A 2 -59.24 26.28 -6.49
C ARG A 2 -58.47 24.94 -6.38
N PRO A 3 -59.10 23.80 -6.02
CA PRO A 3 -58.43 22.52 -5.80
C PRO A 3 -57.62 22.00 -7.03
N ARG A 4 -57.94 22.49 -8.26
CA ARG A 4 -57.24 22.12 -9.46
C ARG A 4 -55.80 22.69 -9.53
N ALA A 5 -55.47 23.84 -8.92
CA ALA A 5 -54.14 24.42 -8.88
C ALA A 5 -53.17 23.63 -7.98
N ILE A 6 -53.72 23.05 -6.87
CA ILE A 6 -52.91 22.24 -5.94
C ILE A 6 -52.54 20.90 -6.59
N LEU A 7 -53.44 20.30 -7.36
CA LEU A 7 -53.19 19.02 -8.04
C LEU A 7 -52.12 19.16 -9.13
N PHE A 8 -52.10 20.23 -9.88
CA PHE A 8 -51.04 20.52 -10.89
C PHE A 8 -49.68 20.79 -10.25
N LEU A 9 -49.63 21.44 -9.09
CA LEU A 9 -48.40 21.68 -8.36
C LEU A 9 -47.78 20.38 -7.79
N LEU A 10 -48.61 19.48 -7.29
CA LEU A 10 -48.19 18.18 -6.78
C LEU A 10 -47.68 17.23 -7.90
N ILE A 11 -48.32 17.26 -9.08
CA ILE A 11 -47.89 16.47 -10.23
C ILE A 11 -46.57 17.03 -10.79
N PHE A 12 -46.39 18.37 -10.83
CA PHE A 12 -45.15 18.99 -11.28
C PHE A 12 -43.97 18.72 -10.34
N LEU A 13 -44.21 18.72 -9.01
CA LEU A 13 -43.21 18.35 -8.02
C LEU A 13 -42.86 16.85 -8.08
N ALA A 14 -43.83 15.97 -8.36
CA ALA A 14 -43.56 14.53 -8.53
C ALA A 14 -42.78 14.22 -9.81
N LEU A 15 -43.09 14.90 -10.93
CA LEU A 15 -42.33 14.78 -12.20
C LEU A 15 -40.96 15.39 -12.12
N PHE A 16 -40.76 16.47 -11.35
CA PHE A 16 -39.46 17.09 -11.15
C PHE A 16 -38.51 16.22 -10.32
N ASN A 17 -39.04 15.47 -9.32
CA ASN A 17 -38.25 14.47 -8.58
C ASN A 17 -37.88 13.22 -9.42
N TRP A 18 -38.62 12.92 -10.49
CA TRP A 18 -38.34 11.79 -11.36
C TRP A 18 -37.34 12.13 -12.49
N LEU A 19 -37.19 13.43 -12.79
CA LEU A 19 -36.22 13.94 -13.78
C LEU A 19 -34.91 14.43 -13.17
N MET A 20 -34.75 14.45 -11.85
CA MET A 20 -33.43 14.65 -11.26
C MET A 20 -32.62 13.40 -11.63
N PRO A 21 -31.52 13.54 -12.43
CA PRO A 21 -30.59 12.44 -12.55
C PRO A 21 -30.22 12.08 -11.11
N LYS A 22 -30.44 10.81 -10.73
CA LYS A 22 -29.72 10.25 -9.61
C LYS A 22 -28.26 10.27 -10.08
N ASP A 23 -27.58 11.38 -9.85
CA ASP A 23 -26.13 11.43 -9.91
C ASP A 23 -25.61 10.50 -8.82
N GLY A 24 -25.80 9.21 -9.04
CA GLY A 24 -24.98 8.19 -8.40
C GLY A 24 -23.58 8.59 -8.80
N ILE A 25 -22.75 8.96 -7.83
CA ILE A 25 -21.35 9.24 -8.03
C ILE A 25 -20.85 8.07 -8.88
N ALA A 26 -20.44 8.35 -10.14
CA ALA A 26 -19.95 7.33 -11.04
C ALA A 26 -18.89 6.51 -10.29
N GLY A 27 -18.97 5.18 -10.36
CA GLY A 27 -18.02 4.31 -9.68
C GLY A 27 -16.61 4.56 -10.21
N THR A 28 -15.61 4.25 -9.41
CA THR A 28 -14.20 4.47 -9.80
C THR A 28 -13.87 3.80 -11.14
N LEU A 29 -14.44 2.62 -11.40
CA LEU A 29 -14.22 1.90 -12.65
C LEU A 29 -14.64 2.71 -13.87
N GLN A 30 -15.82 3.35 -13.84
CA GLN A 30 -16.33 4.17 -14.92
C GLN A 30 -15.51 5.47 -15.07
N ASP A 31 -15.16 6.10 -13.95
CA ASP A 31 -14.34 7.33 -13.95
C ASP A 31 -12.96 7.06 -14.60
N VAL A 32 -12.31 5.93 -14.26
CA VAL A 32 -11.01 5.56 -14.83
C VAL A 32 -11.12 5.23 -16.31
N LYS A 33 -12.16 4.47 -16.73
CA LYS A 33 -12.41 4.15 -18.13
C LYS A 33 -12.68 5.42 -18.96
N ALA A 34 -13.52 6.32 -18.46
CA ALA A 34 -13.84 7.58 -19.16
C ALA A 34 -12.61 8.48 -19.29
N ARG A 35 -11.74 8.52 -18.28
CA ARG A 35 -10.50 9.29 -18.27
C ARG A 35 -9.40 8.66 -19.11
N GLY A 36 -9.45 7.34 -19.37
CA GLY A 36 -8.41 6.58 -20.05
C GLY A 36 -7.10 6.43 -19.27
N LYS A 37 -7.09 6.75 -17.99
CA LYS A 37 -5.89 6.69 -17.13
C LYS A 37 -6.24 6.29 -15.70
N LEU A 38 -5.44 5.38 -15.13
CA LEU A 38 -5.46 5.03 -13.71
C LEU A 38 -4.60 6.02 -12.91
N ILE A 39 -5.10 6.56 -11.80
CA ILE A 39 -4.29 7.35 -10.86
C ILE A 39 -3.95 6.44 -9.67
N ALA A 40 -2.69 5.99 -9.61
CA ALA A 40 -2.21 5.03 -8.62
C ALA A 40 -1.32 5.70 -7.57
N GLY A 41 -1.69 5.57 -6.30
CA GLY A 41 -0.85 5.95 -5.17
C GLY A 41 0.20 4.87 -4.90
N VAL A 42 1.48 5.20 -5.10
CA VAL A 42 2.61 4.27 -4.93
C VAL A 42 3.67 4.83 -3.99
N ARG A 43 4.44 3.93 -3.35
CA ARG A 43 5.66 4.31 -2.63
C ARG A 43 6.74 4.70 -3.62
N THR A 44 7.64 5.58 -3.20
CA THR A 44 8.82 6.00 -3.98
C THR A 44 10.13 5.78 -3.23
N ASP A 45 10.07 5.14 -2.07
CA ASP A 45 11.18 4.90 -1.14
C ASP A 45 11.15 3.48 -0.54
N PHE A 46 10.52 2.53 -1.23
CA PHE A 46 10.30 1.18 -0.72
C PHE A 46 10.66 0.09 -1.76
N PRO A 47 11.95 -0.05 -2.13
CA PRO A 47 12.37 -1.12 -3.02
C PRO A 47 12.17 -2.50 -2.37
N PRO A 48 11.82 -3.53 -3.15
CA PRO A 48 11.56 -3.52 -4.59
C PRO A 48 10.08 -3.31 -4.98
N PHE A 49 9.21 -2.84 -4.08
CA PHE A 49 7.78 -2.63 -4.35
C PHE A 49 7.50 -1.33 -5.10
N GLY A 50 7.94 -0.19 -4.56
CA GLY A 50 7.74 1.11 -5.15
C GLY A 50 8.90 2.04 -4.82
N PHE A 51 9.66 2.44 -5.82
CA PHE A 51 10.80 3.34 -5.70
C PHE A 51 11.00 4.12 -6.99
N VAL A 52 11.86 5.12 -6.96
CA VAL A 52 12.27 5.85 -8.15
C VAL A 52 13.73 5.49 -8.50
N ASP A 53 13.98 5.30 -9.78
CA ASP A 53 15.36 5.09 -10.28
C ASP A 53 16.13 6.42 -10.37
N LYS A 54 17.37 6.34 -10.84
CA LYS A 54 18.26 7.51 -10.99
C LYS A 54 17.73 8.55 -12.00
N LEU A 55 16.79 8.15 -12.86
CA LEU A 55 16.15 9.02 -13.87
C LEU A 55 14.81 9.58 -13.38
N GLY A 56 14.41 9.26 -12.14
CA GLY A 56 13.12 9.67 -11.57
C GLY A 56 11.94 8.82 -12.03
N THR A 57 12.19 7.65 -12.66
CA THR A 57 11.14 6.74 -13.13
C THR A 57 10.61 5.89 -11.99
N ASN A 58 9.29 5.77 -11.86
CA ASN A 58 8.68 4.86 -10.89
C ASN A 58 8.91 3.40 -11.31
N MET A 59 9.46 2.62 -10.39
CA MET A 59 9.84 1.22 -10.53
C MET A 59 9.29 0.39 -9.37
N GLY A 60 9.16 -0.93 -9.58
CA GLY A 60 8.85 -1.87 -8.51
C GLY A 60 7.65 -2.76 -8.80
N LEU A 61 7.41 -3.72 -7.90
CA LEU A 61 6.30 -4.68 -8.01
C LEU A 61 4.94 -3.97 -8.04
N ASP A 62 4.70 -3.05 -7.12
CA ASP A 62 3.46 -2.28 -7.03
C ASP A 62 3.21 -1.45 -8.31
N VAL A 63 4.29 -0.89 -8.86
CA VAL A 63 4.26 -0.12 -10.11
C VAL A 63 3.90 -1.00 -11.31
N ASP A 64 4.46 -2.21 -11.39
CA ASP A 64 4.18 -3.14 -12.48
C ASP A 64 2.75 -3.73 -12.35
N ILE A 65 2.26 -3.99 -11.13
CA ILE A 65 0.86 -4.37 -10.90
C ILE A 65 -0.08 -3.25 -11.36
N ALA A 66 0.23 -1.98 -11.05
CA ALA A 66 -0.59 -0.84 -11.50
C ALA A 66 -0.63 -0.74 -13.03
N LYS A 67 0.50 -0.96 -13.71
CA LYS A 67 0.55 -1.01 -15.18
C LYS A 67 -0.29 -2.14 -15.75
N PHE A 68 -0.26 -3.31 -15.11
CA PHE A 68 -1.09 -4.45 -15.52
C PHE A 68 -2.58 -4.14 -15.35
N LEU A 69 -3.00 -3.56 -14.20
CA LEU A 69 -4.37 -3.11 -13.99
C LEU A 69 -4.82 -2.10 -15.06
N ALA A 70 -3.98 -1.12 -15.38
CA ALA A 70 -4.31 -0.12 -16.39
C ALA A 70 -4.46 -0.72 -17.80
N LYS A 71 -3.65 -1.71 -18.14
CA LYS A 71 -3.78 -2.46 -19.39
C LYS A 71 -5.11 -3.20 -19.49
N GLU A 72 -5.55 -3.84 -18.40
CA GLU A 72 -6.85 -4.53 -18.34
C GLU A 72 -8.04 -3.56 -18.42
N LEU A 73 -7.86 -2.31 -17.98
CA LEU A 73 -8.91 -1.27 -18.05
C LEU A 73 -9.10 -0.67 -19.44
N GLY A 74 -8.04 -0.41 -20.17
CA GLY A 74 -8.08 0.36 -21.42
C GLY A 74 -7.34 -0.28 -22.59
N GLY A 75 -6.94 -1.54 -22.49
CA GLY A 75 -6.13 -2.20 -23.52
C GLY A 75 -4.75 -1.52 -23.66
N GLU A 76 -4.21 -1.48 -24.89
CA GLU A 76 -2.88 -0.90 -25.14
C GLU A 76 -2.80 0.62 -24.90
N GLY A 77 -3.95 1.32 -24.86
CA GLY A 77 -4.03 2.76 -24.58
C GLY A 77 -4.11 3.14 -23.10
N GLY A 78 -4.26 2.16 -22.19
CA GLY A 78 -4.40 2.42 -20.74
C GLY A 78 -3.11 2.91 -20.10
N GLY A 79 -3.09 4.19 -19.64
CA GLY A 79 -1.96 4.79 -18.96
C GLY A 79 -2.10 4.78 -17.43
N VAL A 80 -0.99 4.98 -16.71
CA VAL A 80 -0.97 5.18 -15.26
C VAL A 80 -0.33 6.51 -14.93
N ASN A 81 -1.02 7.30 -14.11
CA ASN A 81 -0.43 8.44 -13.41
C ASN A 81 -0.05 7.99 -12.00
N PHE A 82 1.22 8.03 -11.68
CA PHE A 82 1.70 7.68 -10.36
C PHE A 82 1.72 8.89 -9.44
N VAL A 83 1.16 8.73 -8.25
CA VAL A 83 1.18 9.74 -7.18
C VAL A 83 1.98 9.18 -6.02
N SER A 84 3.04 9.88 -5.62
CA SER A 84 3.85 9.45 -4.48
C SER A 84 3.07 9.56 -3.18
N VAL A 85 3.03 8.46 -2.42
CA VAL A 85 2.39 8.41 -1.11
C VAL A 85 3.34 7.85 -0.06
N ILE A 86 3.08 8.23 1.20
CA ILE A 86 3.74 7.70 2.40
C ILE A 86 2.68 7.10 3.34
N PRO A 87 3.04 6.30 4.35
CA PRO A 87 2.06 5.68 5.23
C PRO A 87 1.09 6.67 5.88
N SER A 88 1.55 7.87 6.23
CA SER A 88 0.72 8.88 6.91
C SER A 88 -0.28 9.63 6.02
N ASN A 89 -0.13 9.60 4.68
CA ASN A 89 -1.05 10.32 3.78
C ASN A 89 -1.84 9.43 2.82
N ARG A 90 -1.44 8.15 2.63
CA ARG A 90 -2.01 7.31 1.57
C ARG A 90 -3.52 7.11 1.72
N ILE A 91 -4.03 6.88 2.94
CA ILE A 91 -5.48 6.69 3.16
C ILE A 91 -6.25 7.98 2.85
N SER A 92 -5.77 9.14 3.31
CA SER A 92 -6.42 10.43 3.02
C SER A 92 -6.41 10.77 1.52
N PHE A 93 -5.35 10.40 0.79
CA PHE A 93 -5.29 10.59 -0.67
C PHE A 93 -6.32 9.71 -1.40
N LEU A 94 -6.55 8.49 -0.93
CA LEU A 94 -7.57 7.61 -1.49
C LEU A 94 -8.99 8.12 -1.20
N THR A 95 -9.28 8.44 0.06
CA THR A 95 -10.62 8.89 0.49
C THR A 95 -11.01 10.25 -0.08
N SER A 96 -10.03 11.14 -0.31
CA SER A 96 -10.23 12.44 -0.97
C SER A 96 -10.20 12.38 -2.51
N ARG A 97 -10.17 11.19 -3.11
CA ARG A 97 -10.14 10.97 -4.57
C ARG A 97 -8.92 11.57 -5.30
N LYS A 98 -7.82 11.84 -4.59
CA LYS A 98 -6.54 12.20 -5.22
C LYS A 98 -5.92 11.03 -5.96
N VAL A 99 -6.24 9.80 -5.55
CA VAL A 99 -5.87 8.56 -6.21
C VAL A 99 -7.07 7.63 -6.32
N ASP A 100 -7.08 6.78 -7.32
CA ASP A 100 -8.14 5.79 -7.54
C ASP A 100 -7.90 4.53 -6.70
N ILE A 101 -6.63 4.20 -6.48
CA ILE A 101 -6.18 2.98 -5.85
C ILE A 101 -4.84 3.20 -5.13
N LEU A 102 -4.58 2.44 -4.08
CA LEU A 102 -3.30 2.40 -3.39
C LEU A 102 -2.58 1.07 -3.68
N LEU A 103 -1.43 1.16 -4.32
CA LEU A 103 -0.44 0.10 -4.46
C LEU A 103 0.81 0.58 -3.70
N ALA A 104 0.81 0.37 -2.38
CA ALA A 104 1.74 1.08 -1.50
C ALA A 104 2.25 0.19 -0.35
N SER A 105 2.54 -1.11 -0.64
CA SER A 105 3.02 -2.10 0.34
C SER A 105 2.18 -2.05 1.62
N MET A 106 0.86 -2.18 1.45
CA MET A 106 -0.08 -1.84 2.52
C MET A 106 -0.64 -3.08 3.20
N SER A 107 -0.18 -3.35 4.43
CA SER A 107 -0.72 -4.43 5.25
C SER A 107 -2.21 -4.26 5.47
N ILE A 108 -2.97 -5.33 5.25
CA ILE A 108 -4.39 -5.42 5.59
C ILE A 108 -4.50 -5.50 7.11
N THR A 109 -5.19 -4.54 7.73
CA THR A 109 -5.45 -4.51 9.17
C THR A 109 -6.89 -4.11 9.45
N GLU A 110 -7.46 -4.59 10.55
CA GLU A 110 -8.85 -4.27 10.92
C GLU A 110 -9.06 -2.76 11.14
N GLU A 111 -8.03 -2.07 11.60
CA GLU A 111 -8.11 -0.61 11.75
C GLU A 111 -8.23 0.09 10.39
N ARG A 112 -7.40 -0.29 9.41
CA ARG A 112 -7.45 0.29 8.06
C ARG A 112 -8.75 -0.05 7.34
N LYS A 113 -9.29 -1.25 7.56
CA LYS A 113 -10.61 -1.67 7.04
C LYS A 113 -11.77 -0.79 7.54
N LYS A 114 -11.60 -0.07 8.64
CA LYS A 114 -12.61 0.91 9.09
C LYS A 114 -12.73 2.09 8.11
N ALA A 115 -11.64 2.48 7.45
CA ALA A 115 -11.58 3.64 6.55
C ALA A 115 -11.65 3.30 5.06
N ILE A 116 -11.10 2.17 4.65
CA ILE A 116 -10.98 1.73 3.26
C ILE A 116 -11.31 0.25 3.12
N GLU A 117 -11.46 -0.23 1.88
CA GLU A 117 -11.51 -1.65 1.55
C GLU A 117 -10.20 -2.12 0.91
N PHE A 118 -9.98 -3.43 0.92
CA PHE A 118 -8.78 -4.05 0.39
C PHE A 118 -9.14 -5.12 -0.64
N SER A 119 -8.30 -5.25 -1.65
CA SER A 119 -8.31 -6.40 -2.55
C SER A 119 -7.98 -7.70 -1.80
N ILE A 120 -8.11 -8.83 -2.51
CA ILE A 120 -7.44 -10.08 -2.12
C ILE A 120 -5.95 -9.80 -1.91
N PRO A 121 -5.29 -10.51 -0.97
CA PRO A 121 -3.85 -10.33 -0.72
C PRO A 121 -3.02 -10.57 -1.98
N TYR A 122 -1.90 -9.85 -2.15
CA TYR A 122 -0.96 -10.10 -3.24
C TYR A 122 0.46 -10.39 -2.76
N PHE A 123 0.73 -10.20 -1.46
CA PHE A 123 2.02 -10.45 -0.82
C PHE A 123 1.85 -10.67 0.68
N LEU A 124 2.83 -11.31 1.35
CA LEU A 124 2.89 -11.42 2.80
C LEU A 124 4.24 -10.87 3.28
N SER A 125 4.24 -10.01 4.29
CA SER A 125 5.43 -9.42 4.88
C SER A 125 5.28 -9.30 6.39
N GLY A 126 6.39 -9.38 7.11
CA GLY A 126 6.47 -9.11 8.54
C GLY A 126 7.58 -8.09 8.82
N HIS A 127 7.86 -7.84 10.09
CA HIS A 127 8.84 -6.82 10.48
C HIS A 127 10.14 -7.46 10.95
N LEU A 128 11.26 -6.81 10.60
CA LEU A 128 12.60 -7.13 11.10
C LEU A 128 13.20 -5.90 11.80
N VAL A 129 14.24 -6.14 12.59
CA VAL A 129 15.01 -5.11 13.26
C VAL A 129 16.39 -5.04 12.63
N LEU A 130 16.74 -3.87 12.11
CA LEU A 130 18.05 -3.54 11.52
C LEU A 130 18.86 -2.76 12.55
N VAL A 131 20.10 -3.17 12.77
CA VAL A 131 21.03 -2.56 13.72
C VAL A 131 22.43 -2.52 13.13
N HIS A 132 23.34 -1.75 13.72
CA HIS A 132 24.77 -1.86 13.39
C HIS A 132 25.32 -3.25 13.70
N ARG A 133 26.30 -3.70 12.93
CA ARG A 133 26.91 -5.04 13.08
C ARG A 133 27.53 -5.25 14.45
N ASP A 134 28.08 -4.22 15.07
CA ASP A 134 28.67 -4.23 16.42
C ASP A 134 27.62 -4.08 17.55
N SER A 135 26.35 -3.92 17.24
CA SER A 135 25.28 -3.79 18.24
C SER A 135 25.13 -5.07 19.08
N ALA A 136 24.95 -4.88 20.38
CA ALA A 136 24.64 -5.94 21.33
C ALA A 136 23.16 -6.39 21.31
N ILE A 137 22.29 -5.67 20.59
CA ILE A 137 20.88 -6.03 20.42
C ILE A 137 20.82 -7.36 19.65
N ALA A 138 20.20 -8.41 20.25
CA ALA A 138 20.11 -9.75 19.69
C ALA A 138 18.66 -10.19 19.36
N LYS A 139 17.66 -9.53 19.92
CA LYS A 139 16.23 -9.78 19.67
C LYS A 139 15.43 -8.50 19.85
N TYR A 140 14.22 -8.45 19.33
CA TYR A 140 13.40 -7.22 19.38
C TYR A 140 13.05 -6.80 20.83
N GLN A 141 13.03 -7.72 21.80
CA GLN A 141 12.82 -7.39 23.22
C GLN A 141 13.94 -6.52 23.81
N ASP A 142 15.15 -6.60 23.26
CA ASP A 142 16.31 -5.82 23.70
C ASP A 142 16.20 -4.32 23.30
N LEU A 143 15.15 -3.98 22.56
CA LEU A 143 14.81 -2.59 22.19
C LEU A 143 14.23 -1.79 23.38
N ALA A 144 13.93 -2.43 24.52
CA ALA A 144 13.46 -1.73 25.71
C ALA A 144 14.47 -0.65 26.15
N GLY A 145 14.00 0.59 26.31
CA GLY A 145 14.83 1.74 26.65
C GLY A 145 15.68 2.30 25.50
N LYS A 146 15.71 1.65 24.33
CA LYS A 146 16.51 2.06 23.18
C LYS A 146 15.76 3.03 22.28
N LYS A 147 16.49 3.92 21.59
CA LYS A 147 15.94 4.75 20.52
C LYS A 147 15.79 3.92 19.25
N VAL A 148 14.54 3.76 18.82
CA VAL A 148 14.16 2.91 17.68
C VAL A 148 13.52 3.75 16.61
N ALA A 149 14.15 3.81 15.42
CA ALA A 149 13.57 4.42 14.24
C ALA A 149 12.38 3.59 13.77
N THR A 150 11.27 4.23 13.51
CA THR A 150 10.06 3.66 12.91
C THR A 150 9.48 4.63 11.88
N ILE A 151 8.59 4.14 11.02
CA ILE A 151 7.89 5.01 10.08
C ILE A 151 6.50 5.33 10.63
N LYS A 152 6.19 6.61 10.74
CA LYS A 152 4.92 7.12 11.26
C LYS A 152 3.73 6.46 10.55
N GLU A 153 2.75 5.96 11.34
CA GLU A 153 1.54 5.26 10.87
C GLU A 153 1.81 3.94 10.10
N SER A 154 3.03 3.39 10.21
CA SER A 154 3.33 2.04 9.73
C SER A 154 2.85 0.97 10.71
N THR A 155 2.72 -0.27 10.22
CA THR A 155 2.47 -1.43 11.09
C THR A 155 3.68 -1.77 11.96
N GLY A 156 4.91 -1.50 11.49
CA GLY A 156 6.13 -1.66 12.29
C GLY A 156 6.18 -0.72 13.51
N ASP A 157 5.76 0.54 13.36
CA ASP A 157 5.66 1.48 14.49
C ASP A 157 4.69 0.98 15.56
N ARG A 158 3.52 0.48 15.12
CA ARG A 158 2.51 -0.08 16.05
C ARG A 158 2.98 -1.37 16.69
N ALA A 159 3.65 -2.24 15.92
CA ALA A 159 4.20 -3.49 16.46
C ALA A 159 5.20 -3.23 17.60
N ILE A 160 6.08 -2.23 17.45
CA ILE A 160 7.01 -1.84 18.52
C ILE A 160 6.27 -1.22 19.70
N GLN A 161 5.28 -0.38 19.46
CA GLN A 161 4.44 0.19 20.53
C GLN A 161 3.78 -0.90 21.37
N GLU A 162 3.30 -1.95 20.72
CA GLU A 162 2.59 -3.07 21.37
C GLU A 162 3.56 -4.04 22.06
N LEU A 163 4.62 -4.46 21.35
CA LEU A 163 5.49 -5.55 21.80
C LEU A 163 6.61 -5.08 22.74
N VAL A 164 7.06 -3.84 22.61
CA VAL A 164 8.15 -3.25 23.40
C VAL A 164 7.77 -1.83 23.80
N PRO A 165 6.75 -1.63 24.65
CA PRO A 165 6.25 -0.30 25.01
C PRO A 165 7.32 0.60 25.70
N ALA A 166 8.37 0.01 26.26
CA ALA A 166 9.50 0.72 26.83
C ALA A 166 10.51 1.24 25.77
N ALA A 167 10.37 0.88 24.50
CA ALA A 167 11.22 1.42 23.44
C ALA A 167 10.91 2.91 23.17
N GLN A 168 11.95 3.71 22.98
CA GLN A 168 11.84 5.12 22.64
C GLN A 168 11.67 5.25 21.11
N ARG A 169 10.44 5.23 20.61
CA ARG A 169 10.15 5.31 19.19
C ARG A 169 10.45 6.71 18.64
N VAL A 170 11.37 6.76 17.66
CA VAL A 170 11.67 7.96 16.88
C VAL A 170 11.02 7.79 15.51
N GLN A 171 9.93 8.52 15.27
CA GLN A 171 9.10 8.36 14.08
C GLN A 171 9.58 9.25 12.94
N PHE A 172 9.88 8.64 11.78
CA PHE A 172 10.26 9.31 10.55
C PHE A 172 9.12 9.23 9.52
N GLN A 173 9.14 10.10 8.52
CA GLN A 173 8.17 10.07 7.42
C GLN A 173 8.62 9.11 6.30
N ARG A 174 9.93 9.01 6.06
CA ARG A 174 10.54 8.25 4.97
C ARG A 174 11.60 7.27 5.47
N ASN A 175 11.75 6.16 4.72
CA ASN A 175 12.72 5.11 5.06
C ASN A 175 14.17 5.61 4.99
N GLY A 176 14.49 6.48 4.03
CA GLY A 176 15.82 7.06 3.90
C GLY A 176 16.25 7.87 5.12
N GLU A 177 15.33 8.64 5.72
CA GLU A 177 15.58 9.41 6.94
C GLU A 177 15.87 8.49 8.14
N ALA A 178 15.05 7.43 8.29
CA ALA A 178 15.22 6.43 9.35
C ALA A 178 16.54 5.65 9.21
N LEU A 179 16.90 5.24 7.99
CA LEU A 179 18.17 4.58 7.71
C LEU A 179 19.36 5.51 8.01
N GLN A 180 19.27 6.77 7.60
CA GLN A 180 20.33 7.74 7.86
C GLN A 180 20.52 7.95 9.37
N ALA A 181 19.45 8.09 10.14
CA ALA A 181 19.49 8.20 11.58
C ALA A 181 20.16 6.97 12.25
N LEU A 182 19.90 5.75 11.71
CA LEU A 182 20.60 4.54 12.16
C LEU A 182 22.09 4.60 11.84
N LYS A 183 22.46 4.97 10.62
CA LYS A 183 23.88 5.07 10.20
C LYS A 183 24.66 6.10 11.00
N GLU A 184 24.03 7.21 11.37
CA GLU A 184 24.60 8.26 12.21
C GLU A 184 24.58 7.91 13.71
N ARG A 185 24.07 6.72 14.07
CA ARG A 185 23.92 6.28 15.47
C ARG A 185 23.08 7.21 16.36
N SER A 186 22.22 8.04 15.76
CA SER A 186 21.25 8.86 16.50
C SER A 186 20.07 8.03 17.01
N VAL A 187 19.87 6.83 16.41
CA VAL A 187 19.02 5.75 16.89
C VAL A 187 19.83 4.45 16.93
N GLU A 188 19.39 3.47 17.74
CA GLU A 188 20.11 2.21 17.95
C GLU A 188 19.59 1.08 17.07
N ALA A 189 18.36 1.23 16.54
CA ALA A 189 17.71 0.26 15.67
C ALA A 189 16.75 0.94 14.70
N PHE A 190 16.48 0.25 13.57
CA PHE A 190 15.41 0.60 12.63
C PHE A 190 14.50 -0.60 12.43
N VAL A 191 13.19 -0.42 12.64
CA VAL A 191 12.18 -1.47 12.46
C VAL A 191 11.39 -1.18 11.20
N GLN A 192 11.39 -2.15 10.28
CA GLN A 192 10.69 -2.04 9.01
C GLN A 192 10.34 -3.43 8.47
N ASP A 193 9.58 -3.47 7.40
CA ASP A 193 9.19 -4.70 6.72
C ASP A 193 10.41 -5.46 6.20
N ASP A 194 10.38 -6.77 6.36
CA ASP A 194 11.47 -7.70 6.08
C ASP A 194 12.09 -7.53 4.69
N VAL A 195 11.24 -7.35 3.67
CA VAL A 195 11.68 -7.19 2.29
C VAL A 195 12.53 -5.94 2.11
N LEU A 196 12.14 -4.81 2.69
CA LEU A 196 12.95 -3.59 2.63
C LEU A 196 14.24 -3.77 3.42
N ILE A 197 14.20 -4.37 4.60
CA ILE A 197 15.39 -4.63 5.41
C ILE A 197 16.41 -5.46 4.64
N TYR A 198 15.98 -6.55 3.96
CA TYR A 198 16.89 -7.35 3.13
C TYR A 198 17.46 -6.56 1.95
N SER A 199 16.67 -5.68 1.34
CA SER A 199 17.18 -4.79 0.28
C SER A 199 18.25 -3.82 0.80
N LEU A 200 18.02 -3.22 1.98
CA LEU A 200 18.96 -2.30 2.60
C LEU A 200 20.27 -2.98 3.01
N LEU A 201 20.23 -4.23 3.46
CA LEU A 201 21.43 -4.98 3.84
C LEU A 201 22.41 -5.20 2.67
N GLN A 202 21.90 -5.33 1.44
CA GLN A 202 22.76 -5.51 0.26
C GLN A 202 23.69 -4.30 0.02
N GLU A 203 23.23 -3.11 0.38
CA GLU A 203 23.95 -1.86 0.17
C GLU A 203 24.65 -1.35 1.44
N ASN A 204 24.39 -1.97 2.61
CA ASN A 204 24.91 -1.52 3.90
C ASN A 204 25.54 -2.69 4.69
N PRO A 205 26.80 -3.11 4.35
CA PRO A 205 27.43 -4.27 4.96
C PRO A 205 27.82 -4.06 6.43
N ASP A 206 27.79 -2.83 6.93
CA ASP A 206 27.99 -2.45 8.33
C ASP A 206 26.77 -2.68 9.21
N LEU A 207 25.63 -3.05 8.61
CA LEU A 207 24.39 -3.36 9.31
C LEU A 207 24.13 -4.88 9.39
N LYS A 208 23.26 -5.29 10.31
CA LYS A 208 22.78 -6.67 10.46
C LYS A 208 21.31 -6.72 10.87
N VAL A 209 20.65 -7.82 10.57
CA VAL A 209 19.33 -8.15 11.13
C VAL A 209 19.51 -8.83 12.50
N VAL A 210 18.62 -8.53 13.42
CA VAL A 210 18.70 -9.01 14.81
C VAL A 210 17.95 -10.32 14.99
N ASN A 211 16.78 -10.48 14.40
CA ASN A 211 15.95 -11.69 14.55
C ASN A 211 15.83 -12.42 13.21
N GLU A 212 15.95 -13.73 13.25
CA GLU A 212 15.95 -14.56 12.04
C GLU A 212 14.57 -14.64 11.37
N LYS A 213 13.49 -14.48 12.14
CA LYS A 213 12.12 -14.56 11.64
C LYS A 213 11.41 -13.22 11.77
N PRO A 214 10.70 -12.78 10.70
CA PRO A 214 9.84 -11.60 10.78
C PRO A 214 8.75 -11.78 11.84
N PHE A 215 8.42 -10.70 12.55
CA PHE A 215 7.34 -10.69 13.54
C PHE A 215 6.13 -9.89 13.02
N LYS A 216 4.93 -10.16 13.56
CA LYS A 216 3.68 -9.49 13.17
C LYS A 216 3.45 -9.48 11.66
N ALA A 217 3.68 -10.64 11.00
CA ALA A 217 3.42 -10.79 9.57
C ALA A 217 1.94 -10.51 9.25
N ALA A 218 1.71 -9.80 8.16
CA ALA A 218 0.40 -9.45 7.66
C ALA A 218 0.39 -9.42 6.13
N PRO A 219 -0.72 -9.81 5.48
CA PRO A 219 -0.83 -9.76 4.04
C PRO A 219 -0.92 -8.30 3.55
N TYR A 220 -0.32 -8.02 2.40
CA TYR A 220 -0.53 -6.77 1.67
C TYR A 220 -1.74 -6.89 0.74
N GLY A 221 -2.53 -5.84 0.67
CA GLY A 221 -3.64 -5.68 -0.25
C GLY A 221 -3.62 -4.31 -0.93
N LEU A 222 -4.26 -4.24 -2.08
CA LEU A 222 -4.48 -2.98 -2.77
C LEU A 222 -5.62 -2.24 -2.06
N GLY A 223 -5.41 -0.96 -1.72
CA GLY A 223 -6.41 -0.17 -1.02
C GLY A 223 -7.37 0.50 -2.00
N VAL A 224 -8.68 0.38 -1.74
CA VAL A 224 -9.76 1.02 -2.51
C VAL A 224 -10.72 1.74 -1.58
N ARG A 225 -11.50 2.69 -2.12
CA ARG A 225 -12.55 3.37 -1.34
C ARG A 225 -13.65 2.40 -0.95
N LYS A 226 -14.26 2.63 0.20
CA LYS A 226 -15.45 1.90 0.62
C LYS A 226 -16.65 2.21 -0.26
N GLY A 227 -17.51 1.19 -0.41
CA GLY A 227 -18.77 1.34 -1.13
C GLY A 227 -18.62 1.38 -2.66
N ASP A 228 -17.54 0.85 -3.19
CA ASP A 228 -17.28 0.73 -4.63
C ASP A 228 -17.04 -0.74 -5.03
N PRO A 229 -18.06 -1.60 -4.90
CA PRO A 229 -17.91 -3.04 -5.13
C PRO A 229 -17.47 -3.37 -6.55
N GLU A 230 -17.96 -2.65 -7.56
CA GLU A 230 -17.59 -2.90 -8.95
C GLU A 230 -16.08 -2.67 -9.19
N TRP A 231 -15.51 -1.62 -8.55
CA TRP A 231 -14.08 -1.36 -8.60
C TRP A 231 -13.28 -2.46 -7.90
N LEU A 232 -13.73 -2.87 -6.70
CA LEU A 232 -13.08 -3.93 -5.93
C LEU A 232 -13.13 -5.28 -6.67
N ASP A 233 -14.27 -5.62 -7.26
CA ASP A 233 -14.45 -6.86 -8.03
C ASP A 233 -13.55 -6.88 -9.26
N PHE A 234 -13.45 -5.78 -10.00
CA PHE A 234 -12.52 -5.65 -11.13
C PHE A 234 -11.06 -5.89 -10.70
N ILE A 235 -10.64 -5.27 -9.58
CA ILE A 235 -9.28 -5.45 -9.06
C ILE A 235 -9.02 -6.89 -8.65
N ASN A 236 -9.95 -7.51 -7.92
CA ASN A 236 -9.82 -8.90 -7.48
C ASN A 236 -9.77 -9.88 -8.66
N ALA A 237 -10.63 -9.69 -9.66
CA ALA A 237 -10.61 -10.48 -10.90
C ALA A 237 -9.28 -10.33 -11.63
N THR A 238 -8.73 -9.10 -11.69
CA THR A 238 -7.44 -8.84 -12.34
C THR A 238 -6.28 -9.50 -11.58
N LEU A 239 -6.24 -9.42 -10.25
CA LEU A 239 -5.21 -10.10 -9.45
C LEU A 239 -5.31 -11.63 -9.59
N THR A 240 -6.52 -12.18 -9.63
CA THR A 240 -6.75 -13.61 -9.90
C THR A 240 -6.22 -14.01 -11.27
N LYS A 241 -6.56 -13.24 -12.32
CA LYS A 241 -6.02 -13.44 -13.66
C LYS A 241 -4.49 -13.39 -13.70
N MET A 242 -3.87 -12.47 -12.99
CA MET A 242 -2.40 -12.39 -12.88
C MET A 242 -1.80 -13.69 -12.32
N ARG A 243 -2.44 -14.32 -11.34
CA ARG A 243 -1.99 -15.61 -10.78
C ARG A 243 -2.18 -16.74 -11.77
N GLU A 244 -3.36 -16.86 -12.36
CA GLU A 244 -3.72 -17.92 -13.31
C GLU A 244 -2.84 -17.91 -14.57
N THR A 245 -2.49 -16.73 -15.07
CA THR A 245 -1.61 -16.55 -16.23
C THR A 245 -0.11 -16.65 -15.91
N GLY A 246 0.26 -16.79 -14.62
CA GLY A 246 1.65 -16.79 -14.18
C GLY A 246 2.33 -15.41 -14.18
N GLU A 247 1.60 -14.35 -14.49
CA GLU A 247 2.15 -12.99 -14.51
C GLU A 247 2.61 -12.54 -13.12
N HIS A 248 1.85 -12.88 -12.06
CA HIS A 248 2.26 -12.61 -10.68
C HIS A 248 3.62 -13.24 -10.36
N LYS A 249 3.79 -14.52 -10.69
CA LYS A 249 5.05 -15.25 -10.53
C LYS A 249 6.20 -14.59 -11.31
N ARG A 250 5.94 -14.20 -12.55
CA ARG A 250 6.91 -13.51 -13.41
C ARG A 250 7.38 -12.20 -12.77
N LEU A 251 6.46 -11.41 -12.19
CA LEU A 251 6.78 -10.17 -11.50
C LEU A 251 7.55 -10.41 -10.19
N LEU A 252 7.19 -11.44 -9.42
CA LEU A 252 7.97 -11.83 -8.24
C LEU A 252 9.40 -12.23 -8.63
N GLN A 253 9.59 -13.01 -9.70
CA GLN A 253 10.92 -13.37 -10.20
C GLN A 253 11.73 -12.17 -10.66
N LYS A 254 11.07 -11.22 -11.33
CA LYS A 254 11.70 -9.96 -11.77
C LYS A 254 12.26 -9.15 -10.61
N TRP A 255 11.49 -9.01 -9.54
CA TRP A 255 11.82 -8.07 -8.46
C TRP A 255 12.56 -8.71 -7.28
N PHE A 256 12.38 -10.01 -7.04
CA PHE A 256 12.97 -10.72 -5.90
C PHE A 256 13.96 -11.82 -6.30
N GLY A 257 14.10 -12.11 -7.62
CA GLY A 257 14.90 -13.23 -8.11
C GLY A 257 14.20 -14.58 -7.98
N LYS A 258 14.70 -15.58 -8.72
CA LYS A 258 14.05 -16.90 -8.84
C LYS A 258 13.93 -17.64 -7.50
N ALA A 259 14.97 -17.62 -6.68
CA ALA A 259 14.97 -18.35 -5.40
C ALA A 259 13.92 -17.80 -4.42
N MET A 260 13.84 -16.47 -4.29
CA MET A 260 12.87 -15.83 -3.41
C MET A 260 11.45 -15.98 -3.93
N ALA A 261 11.23 -15.93 -5.25
CA ALA A 261 9.93 -16.10 -5.86
C ALA A 261 9.30 -17.46 -5.53
N LEU A 262 10.11 -18.53 -5.45
CA LEU A 262 9.63 -19.86 -5.03
C LEU A 262 9.15 -19.87 -3.59
N VAL A 263 9.85 -19.16 -2.68
CA VAL A 263 9.42 -19.04 -1.28
C VAL A 263 8.11 -18.26 -1.18
N LEU A 264 7.98 -17.19 -1.96
CA LEU A 264 6.81 -16.31 -1.95
C LEU A 264 5.57 -16.95 -2.59
N GLU A 265 5.75 -17.82 -3.60
CA GLU A 265 4.63 -18.56 -4.22
C GLU A 265 3.94 -19.54 -3.27
N HIS A 266 4.68 -20.12 -2.33
CA HIS A 266 4.17 -21.07 -1.36
C HIS A 266 3.58 -20.41 -0.12
N GLN A 267 3.61 -19.07 -0.03
CA GLN A 267 2.89 -18.34 1.00
C GLN A 267 1.40 -18.35 0.65
N ASN A 268 0.65 -19.29 1.24
CA ASN A 268 -0.82 -19.28 1.19
C ASN A 268 -1.33 -18.07 1.98
N TYR A 269 -1.89 -17.09 1.27
CA TYR A 269 -2.53 -15.91 1.87
C TYR A 269 -4.01 -16.18 2.10
#